data_2d6bade2f09a11ca0159dc27ebe708b6
#
_entry.id   2d6bade2f09a11ca0159dc27ebe708b6
#
_cell.length_a   1.000
_cell.length_b   1.000
_cell.length_c   1.000
_cell.angle_alpha   90.00
_cell.angle_beta   90.00
_cell.angle_gamma   90.00
#
_symmetry.space_group_name_H-M   'P 1'
#
loop_
_entity.id
_entity.type
_entity.pdbx_description
1 polymer ?
#
loop_
_entity_poly.entity_id
_entity_poly.type
_entity_poly.pdbx_seq_one_letter_code
_entity_poly.pdbx_strand_id
1 'polypeptide(L)'
;PLCLVGSEMCIRDSNNTMLQLLQGAAVSMRSTRLGTDWTVNKPTSLLTSPLFHVSGLSAGVVTALFAGTTTYIYEGRFDPQNILRVIDKYKITSWGGAVPTALKRVLDEAPNHNLDYESMLVVGGGGAPMPETLIARTKQIFKNVEHNFGYGYGLTESGAITVVNWGDDLNNFPRSPGKPMPTIEVKLIDDDGNEIFDDEVEGEICVRSPSVMLGYYKNQIESKKSLNKDRFLSTGDYGYRKDDLYFISSRRTDLILRGAENVYPQEIEILLDQYDGVAESAVIGVPHDDLGEEVKAIVVLENNKITFDELELYLKDNLAYFKVPSLWEKKLKSLPRNASGKVMKHVLIDQSKNNFVEDE
;
A
#
# COMPACT_ATOMS: atom_id res chain seq x y z
N PRO A 1 6.57 -15.50 -22.35
CA PRO A 1 6.69 -15.05 -20.99
C PRO A 1 5.56 -14.07 -20.68
N LEU A 2 4.74 -14.40 -19.68
CA LEU A 2 3.74 -13.48 -19.18
C LEU A 2 4.49 -12.35 -18.45
N CYS A 3 4.64 -11.20 -19.12
CA CYS A 3 4.95 -9.96 -18.44
C CYS A 3 3.68 -9.53 -17.71
N LEU A 4 3.72 -9.45 -16.39
CA LEU A 4 2.69 -8.77 -15.62
C LEU A 4 2.79 -7.28 -15.97
N VAL A 5 1.79 -6.78 -16.70
CA VAL A 5 1.71 -5.38 -17.11
C VAL A 5 1.49 -4.57 -15.84
N GLY A 6 2.42 -3.67 -15.51
CA GLY A 6 2.35 -2.83 -14.30
C GLY A 6 3.67 -2.72 -13.52
N SER A 7 4.61 -3.63 -13.68
CA SER A 7 6.00 -3.39 -13.31
C SER A 7 6.74 -2.85 -14.54
N GLU A 8 7.55 -1.82 -14.38
CA GLU A 8 8.33 -1.23 -15.46
C GLU A 8 9.28 -2.25 -16.12
N MET A 9 9.49 -3.41 -15.48
CA MET A 9 10.32 -4.51 -15.96
C MET A 9 9.66 -5.86 -15.70
N CYS A 10 9.78 -6.76 -16.68
CA CYS A 10 9.30 -8.13 -16.55
C CYS A 10 10.13 -8.89 -15.53
N ILE A 11 9.47 -9.48 -14.54
CA ILE A 11 10.09 -10.31 -13.52
C ILE A 11 10.22 -11.74 -14.01
N ARG A 12 11.34 -12.37 -13.74
CA ARG A 12 11.54 -13.79 -13.90
C ARG A 12 11.31 -14.50 -12.58
N ASP A 13 10.27 -15.29 -12.56
CA ASP A 13 9.76 -15.94 -11.38
C ASP A 13 9.79 -17.47 -11.51
N SER A 14 10.04 -18.19 -10.42
CA SER A 14 10.06 -19.66 -10.47
C SER A 14 9.39 -20.36 -9.29
N ASN A 15 9.43 -19.80 -8.11
CA ASN A 15 8.95 -20.46 -6.89
C ASN A 15 7.82 -19.73 -6.18
N ASN A 16 7.42 -18.57 -6.70
CA ASN A 16 6.42 -17.71 -6.09
C ASN A 16 5.10 -18.40 -5.82
N THR A 17 4.66 -19.23 -6.76
CA THR A 17 3.36 -19.91 -6.66
C THR A 17 3.31 -20.77 -5.40
N MET A 18 4.33 -21.58 -5.14
CA MET A 18 4.36 -22.49 -3.99
C MET A 18 4.34 -21.73 -2.66
N LEU A 19 5.11 -20.65 -2.57
CA LEU A 19 5.22 -19.92 -1.31
C LEU A 19 4.00 -19.06 -1.02
N GLN A 20 3.38 -18.49 -2.03
CA GLN A 20 2.12 -17.80 -1.89
C GLN A 20 0.98 -18.74 -1.50
N LEU A 21 1.02 -19.98 -1.99
CA LEU A 21 0.15 -21.04 -1.53
C LEU A 21 0.33 -21.31 -0.03
N LEU A 22 1.58 -21.38 0.44
CA LEU A 22 1.90 -21.56 1.87
C LEU A 22 1.50 -20.36 2.71
N GLN A 23 1.69 -19.14 2.22
CA GLN A 23 1.24 -17.92 2.89
C GLN A 23 -0.29 -17.85 2.98
N GLY A 24 -0.99 -18.18 1.89
CA GLY A 24 -2.44 -18.28 1.86
C GLY A 24 -2.96 -19.34 2.83
N ALA A 25 -2.28 -20.49 2.93
CA ALA A 25 -2.61 -21.52 3.90
C ALA A 25 -2.40 -21.04 5.34
N ALA A 26 -1.33 -20.30 5.62
CA ALA A 26 -1.08 -19.73 6.95
C ALA A 26 -2.14 -18.68 7.33
N VAL A 27 -2.58 -17.84 6.40
CA VAL A 27 -3.68 -16.89 6.60
C VAL A 27 -4.99 -17.63 6.84
N SER A 28 -5.28 -18.67 6.07
CA SER A 28 -6.48 -19.50 6.24
C SER A 28 -6.49 -20.21 7.60
N MET A 29 -5.36 -20.77 8.04
CA MET A 29 -5.24 -21.38 9.38
C MET A 29 -5.39 -20.35 10.51
N ARG A 30 -4.97 -19.11 10.32
CA ARG A 30 -5.16 -18.04 11.29
C ARG A 30 -6.64 -17.64 11.40
N SER A 31 -7.35 -17.57 10.29
CA SER A 31 -8.79 -17.27 10.28
C SER A 31 -9.63 -18.36 10.98
N THR A 32 -9.24 -19.64 10.88
CA THR A 32 -9.87 -20.72 11.64
C THR A 32 -9.63 -20.62 13.15
N ARG A 33 -8.46 -20.09 13.57
CA ARG A 33 -8.18 -19.82 15.00
C ARG A 33 -9.02 -18.66 15.57
N LEU A 34 -9.59 -17.81 14.73
CA LEU A 34 -10.50 -16.73 15.14
C LEU A 34 -11.96 -17.21 15.35
N GLY A 35 -12.17 -18.51 15.45
CA GLY A 35 -13.49 -19.10 15.78
C GLY A 35 -14.47 -19.17 14.62
N THR A 36 -14.02 -18.88 13.39
CA THR A 36 -14.85 -19.03 12.20
C THR A 36 -14.74 -20.46 11.68
N ASP A 37 -15.81 -21.23 11.78
CA ASP A 37 -15.85 -22.59 11.21
C ASP A 37 -16.09 -22.51 9.69
N TRP A 38 -15.00 -22.48 8.93
CA TRP A 38 -15.01 -22.44 7.48
C TRP A 38 -15.47 -23.75 6.82
N THR A 39 -15.66 -24.80 7.60
CA THR A 39 -16.20 -26.07 7.08
C THR A 39 -17.71 -26.00 6.86
N VAL A 40 -18.38 -25.14 7.63
CA VAL A 40 -19.84 -24.95 7.57
C VAL A 40 -20.20 -23.79 6.64
N ASN A 41 -19.46 -22.68 6.71
CA ASN A 41 -19.66 -21.50 5.88
C ASN A 41 -18.44 -21.28 4.99
N LYS A 42 -18.51 -21.73 3.73
CA LYS A 42 -17.43 -21.50 2.77
C LYS A 42 -17.16 -20.00 2.63
N PRO A 43 -15.91 -19.53 2.83
CA PRO A 43 -15.59 -18.13 2.69
C PRO A 43 -15.82 -17.68 1.24
N THR A 44 -16.43 -16.52 1.09
CA THR A 44 -16.61 -15.86 -0.20
C THR A 44 -15.74 -14.62 -0.24
N SER A 45 -14.78 -14.59 -1.15
CA SER A 45 -13.83 -13.49 -1.30
C SER A 45 -14.22 -12.57 -2.44
N LEU A 46 -14.07 -11.27 -2.25
CA LEU A 46 -14.18 -10.27 -3.31
C LEU A 46 -12.77 -9.94 -3.83
N LEU A 47 -12.59 -10.05 -5.13
CA LEU A 47 -11.36 -9.68 -5.84
C LEU A 47 -11.63 -8.50 -6.76
N THR A 48 -11.08 -7.33 -6.41
CA THR A 48 -11.18 -6.09 -7.20
C THR A 48 -9.85 -5.70 -7.84
N SER A 49 -8.75 -6.34 -7.42
CA SER A 49 -7.41 -6.06 -7.97
C SER A 49 -7.27 -6.62 -9.38
N PRO A 50 -6.59 -5.90 -10.30
CA PRO A 50 -6.36 -6.37 -11.66
C PRO A 50 -5.58 -7.70 -11.71
N LEU A 51 -6.00 -8.64 -12.58
CA LEU A 51 -5.35 -9.95 -12.72
C LEU A 51 -3.94 -9.89 -13.30
N PHE A 52 -3.56 -8.80 -13.93
CA PHE A 52 -2.18 -8.58 -14.39
C PHE A 52 -1.24 -8.09 -13.26
N HIS A 53 -1.77 -7.77 -12.08
CA HIS A 53 -1.00 -7.35 -10.92
C HIS A 53 -0.85 -8.51 -9.92
N VAL A 54 0.27 -8.56 -9.19
CA VAL A 54 0.57 -9.61 -8.21
C VAL A 54 -0.51 -9.75 -7.13
N SER A 55 -1.14 -8.66 -6.71
CA SER A 55 -2.26 -8.68 -5.74
C SER A 55 -3.51 -9.37 -6.30
N GLY A 56 -3.78 -9.24 -7.59
CA GLY A 56 -4.91 -9.90 -8.23
C GLY A 56 -4.61 -11.35 -8.56
N LEU A 57 -3.53 -11.63 -9.27
CA LEU A 57 -3.21 -12.97 -9.72
C LEU A 57 -2.75 -13.86 -8.56
N SER A 58 -1.66 -13.50 -7.92
CA SER A 58 -1.00 -14.37 -6.95
C SER A 58 -1.71 -14.34 -5.59
N ALA A 59 -1.86 -13.17 -4.98
CA ALA A 59 -2.51 -13.04 -3.68
C ALA A 59 -4.04 -13.25 -3.74
N GLY A 60 -4.66 -12.99 -4.89
CA GLY A 60 -6.08 -13.24 -5.11
C GLY A 60 -6.36 -14.64 -5.64
N VAL A 61 -6.21 -14.85 -6.96
CA VAL A 61 -6.69 -16.08 -7.64
C VAL A 61 -5.94 -17.32 -7.18
N VAL A 62 -4.60 -17.29 -7.16
CA VAL A 62 -3.78 -18.49 -6.82
C VAL A 62 -4.05 -18.89 -5.36
N THR A 63 -4.09 -17.94 -4.45
CA THR A 63 -4.40 -18.19 -3.03
C THR A 63 -5.81 -18.74 -2.86
N ALA A 64 -6.79 -18.19 -3.56
CA ALA A 64 -8.17 -18.65 -3.50
C ALA A 64 -8.34 -20.09 -4.00
N LEU A 65 -7.69 -20.45 -5.11
CA LEU A 65 -7.68 -21.81 -5.65
C LEU A 65 -7.07 -22.80 -4.66
N PHE A 66 -5.98 -22.43 -4.02
CA PHE A 66 -5.32 -23.28 -3.02
C PHE A 66 -6.18 -23.47 -1.76
N ALA A 67 -6.76 -22.39 -1.25
CA ALA A 67 -7.59 -22.41 -0.05
C ALA A 67 -9.00 -22.99 -0.29
N GLY A 68 -9.39 -23.25 -1.55
CA GLY A 68 -10.75 -23.68 -1.90
C GLY A 68 -11.81 -22.63 -1.62
N THR A 69 -11.42 -21.33 -1.69
CA THR A 69 -12.29 -20.20 -1.43
C THR A 69 -13.17 -19.91 -2.65
N THR A 70 -14.46 -19.65 -2.43
CA THR A 70 -15.32 -19.07 -3.47
C THR A 70 -14.91 -17.62 -3.70
N THR A 71 -14.57 -17.27 -4.94
CA THR A 71 -14.10 -15.91 -5.24
C THR A 71 -15.01 -15.26 -6.26
N TYR A 72 -15.54 -14.09 -5.91
CA TYR A 72 -16.20 -13.19 -6.83
C TYR A 72 -15.16 -12.27 -7.46
N ILE A 73 -14.91 -12.44 -8.77
CA ILE A 73 -14.02 -11.58 -9.52
C ILE A 73 -14.85 -10.42 -10.07
N TYR A 74 -14.52 -9.21 -9.63
CA TYR A 74 -15.20 -8.00 -10.08
C TYR A 74 -14.76 -7.65 -11.51
N GLU A 75 -15.71 -7.57 -12.41
CA GLU A 75 -15.49 -7.23 -13.80
C GLU A 75 -15.91 -5.79 -14.12
N GLY A 76 -15.16 -5.14 -15.01
CA GLY A 76 -15.47 -3.80 -15.49
C GLY A 76 -14.80 -2.68 -14.67
N ARG A 77 -15.29 -1.45 -14.87
CA ARG A 77 -14.79 -0.28 -14.14
C ARG A 77 -15.18 -0.34 -12.68
N PHE A 78 -14.30 0.14 -11.80
CA PHE A 78 -14.54 0.21 -10.38
C PHE A 78 -15.74 1.11 -10.07
N ASP A 79 -16.81 0.51 -9.52
CA ASP A 79 -18.04 1.19 -9.12
C ASP A 79 -18.33 0.86 -7.64
N PRO A 80 -18.18 1.84 -6.72
CA PRO A 80 -18.39 1.65 -5.28
C PRO A 80 -19.80 1.12 -4.95
N GLN A 81 -20.83 1.64 -5.61
CA GLN A 81 -22.21 1.21 -5.37
C GLN A 81 -22.42 -0.25 -5.76
N ASN A 82 -21.87 -0.66 -6.90
CA ASN A 82 -21.97 -2.04 -7.36
C ASN A 82 -21.20 -3.00 -6.43
N ILE A 83 -20.03 -2.58 -5.92
CA ILE A 83 -19.28 -3.36 -4.94
C ILE A 83 -20.10 -3.60 -3.67
N LEU A 84 -20.75 -2.58 -3.12
CA LEU A 84 -21.61 -2.71 -1.95
C LEU A 84 -22.79 -3.68 -2.20
N ARG A 85 -23.42 -3.60 -3.38
CA ARG A 85 -24.48 -4.55 -3.79
C ARG A 85 -23.96 -5.98 -3.93
N VAL A 86 -22.74 -6.15 -4.43
CA VAL A 86 -22.09 -7.47 -4.54
C VAL A 86 -21.85 -8.05 -3.14
N ILE A 87 -21.34 -7.23 -2.21
CA ILE A 87 -21.11 -7.64 -0.82
C ILE A 87 -22.41 -8.14 -0.19
N ASP A 88 -23.50 -7.38 -0.28
CA ASP A 88 -24.79 -7.76 0.25
C ASP A 88 -25.38 -8.99 -0.46
N LYS A 89 -25.47 -8.95 -1.80
CA LYS A 89 -26.12 -10.00 -2.60
C LYS A 89 -25.47 -11.38 -2.44
N TYR A 90 -24.13 -11.42 -2.46
CA TYR A 90 -23.38 -12.69 -2.43
C TYR A 90 -22.82 -13.01 -1.06
N LYS A 91 -23.18 -12.22 -0.04
CA LYS A 91 -22.73 -12.36 1.34
C LYS A 91 -21.22 -12.57 1.40
N ILE A 92 -20.50 -11.61 0.78
CA ILE A 92 -19.04 -11.62 0.76
C ILE A 92 -18.52 -11.57 2.19
N THR A 93 -17.59 -12.48 2.50
CA THR A 93 -16.97 -12.60 3.83
C THR A 93 -15.62 -11.93 3.94
N SER A 94 -14.92 -11.77 2.80
CA SER A 94 -13.58 -11.17 2.79
C SER A 94 -13.35 -10.30 1.56
N TRP A 95 -12.64 -9.20 1.76
CA TRP A 95 -12.13 -8.33 0.70
C TRP A 95 -10.65 -8.06 0.92
N GLY A 96 -9.80 -8.84 0.24
CA GLY A 96 -8.36 -8.72 0.29
C GLY A 96 -7.79 -7.79 -0.78
N GLY A 97 -6.66 -7.14 -0.49
CA GLY A 97 -5.95 -6.29 -1.46
C GLY A 97 -6.66 -4.99 -1.83
N ALA A 98 -7.54 -4.49 -0.96
CA ALA A 98 -8.17 -3.19 -1.14
C ALA A 98 -7.12 -2.07 -1.02
N VAL A 99 -6.91 -1.30 -2.09
CA VAL A 99 -6.08 -0.09 -2.00
C VAL A 99 -6.87 1.00 -1.25
N PRO A 100 -6.19 1.88 -0.49
CA PRO A 100 -6.86 2.88 0.36
C PRO A 100 -7.92 3.71 -0.38
N THR A 101 -7.62 4.14 -1.61
CA THR A 101 -8.54 4.93 -2.43
C THR A 101 -9.80 4.17 -2.84
N ALA A 102 -9.69 2.88 -3.17
CA ALA A 102 -10.84 2.05 -3.49
C ALA A 102 -11.71 1.84 -2.24
N LEU A 103 -11.06 1.55 -1.12
CA LEU A 103 -11.73 1.38 0.16
C LEU A 103 -12.46 2.67 0.56
N LYS A 104 -11.78 3.83 0.51
CA LYS A 104 -12.39 5.13 0.81
C LYS A 104 -13.67 5.36 0.00
N ARG A 105 -13.62 5.18 -1.33
CA ARG A 105 -14.78 5.39 -2.21
C ARG A 105 -15.97 4.48 -1.85
N VAL A 106 -15.69 3.23 -1.50
CA VAL A 106 -16.75 2.29 -1.06
C VAL A 106 -17.35 2.73 0.26
N LEU A 107 -16.52 3.17 1.22
CA LEU A 107 -16.99 3.65 2.53
C LEU A 107 -17.73 5.00 2.42
N ASP A 108 -17.37 5.86 1.47
CA ASP A 108 -18.09 7.12 1.20
C ASP A 108 -19.50 6.86 0.67
N GLU A 109 -19.66 5.82 -0.15
CA GLU A 109 -20.93 5.44 -0.74
C GLU A 109 -21.83 4.63 0.22
N ALA A 110 -21.26 3.88 1.16
CA ALA A 110 -22.00 2.95 2.02
C ALA A 110 -23.18 3.57 2.80
N PRO A 111 -23.10 4.79 3.36
CA PRO A 111 -24.20 5.43 4.06
C PRO A 111 -25.41 5.76 3.18
N ASN A 112 -25.23 5.85 1.87
CA ASN A 112 -26.29 6.15 0.90
C ASN A 112 -27.19 4.95 0.61
N HIS A 113 -26.88 3.78 1.14
CA HIS A 113 -27.58 2.53 0.85
C HIS A 113 -28.03 1.80 2.13
N ASN A 114 -29.22 1.24 2.08
CA ASN A 114 -29.73 0.35 3.12
C ASN A 114 -29.43 -1.11 2.73
N LEU A 115 -28.14 -1.50 2.82
CA LEU A 115 -27.63 -2.83 2.49
C LEU A 115 -27.07 -3.52 3.74
N ASP A 116 -27.03 -4.85 3.71
CA ASP A 116 -26.51 -5.66 4.81
C ASP A 116 -25.05 -6.05 4.57
N TYR A 117 -24.16 -5.59 5.45
CA TYR A 117 -22.73 -5.87 5.42
C TYR A 117 -22.27 -6.81 6.54
N GLU A 118 -23.18 -7.45 7.29
CA GLU A 118 -22.83 -8.33 8.43
C GLU A 118 -22.01 -9.55 8.00
N SER A 119 -22.11 -9.95 6.73
CA SER A 119 -21.29 -11.02 6.18
C SER A 119 -19.81 -10.70 6.09
N MET A 120 -19.42 -9.42 6.05
CA MET A 120 -18.02 -9.00 5.91
C MET A 120 -17.28 -9.24 7.22
N LEU A 121 -16.36 -10.21 7.21
CA LEU A 121 -15.55 -10.62 8.36
C LEU A 121 -14.11 -10.14 8.28
N VAL A 122 -13.58 -9.99 7.07
CA VAL A 122 -12.15 -9.70 6.84
C VAL A 122 -12.01 -8.62 5.78
N VAL A 123 -11.28 -7.56 6.09
CA VAL A 123 -10.80 -6.58 5.10
C VAL A 123 -9.29 -6.49 5.18
N GLY A 124 -8.63 -6.59 4.04
CA GLY A 124 -7.18 -6.46 3.93
C GLY A 124 -6.81 -5.37 2.93
N GLY A 125 -5.86 -4.52 3.32
CA GLY A 125 -5.37 -3.44 2.50
C GLY A 125 -3.86 -3.47 2.31
N GLY A 126 -3.38 -2.67 1.38
CA GLY A 126 -1.95 -2.52 1.12
C GLY A 126 -1.69 -1.82 -0.21
N GLY A 127 -0.41 -1.82 -0.60
CA GLY A 127 0.02 -1.18 -1.86
C GLY A 127 0.19 0.35 -1.77
N ALA A 128 -0.32 0.98 -0.72
CA ALA A 128 -0.10 2.37 -0.34
C ALA A 128 -0.31 2.49 1.18
N PRO A 129 0.14 3.59 1.82
CA PRO A 129 -0.12 3.85 3.24
C PRO A 129 -1.60 3.81 3.56
N MET A 130 -1.95 3.24 4.71
CA MET A 130 -3.33 3.09 5.16
C MET A 130 -3.61 4.10 6.28
N PRO A 131 -4.40 5.16 6.04
CA PRO A 131 -4.74 6.14 7.07
C PRO A 131 -5.50 5.51 8.24
N GLU A 132 -5.17 5.91 9.47
CA GLU A 132 -5.85 5.41 10.69
C GLU A 132 -7.35 5.70 10.67
N THR A 133 -7.73 6.87 10.15
CA THR A 133 -9.14 7.26 9.96
C THR A 133 -9.89 6.30 9.04
N LEU A 134 -9.21 5.81 7.99
CA LEU A 134 -9.80 4.86 7.05
C LEU A 134 -9.99 3.47 7.70
N ILE A 135 -9.01 3.03 8.51
CA ILE A 135 -9.13 1.80 9.30
C ILE A 135 -10.32 1.89 10.26
N ALA A 136 -10.41 2.95 11.04
CA ALA A 136 -11.50 3.17 11.99
C ALA A 136 -12.87 3.20 11.29
N ARG A 137 -12.98 3.91 10.18
CA ARG A 137 -14.20 4.01 9.39
C ARG A 137 -14.61 2.66 8.77
N THR A 138 -13.63 1.86 8.34
CA THR A 138 -13.88 0.51 7.83
C THR A 138 -14.55 -0.36 8.90
N LYS A 139 -14.04 -0.35 10.12
CA LYS A 139 -14.59 -1.09 11.25
C LYS A 139 -15.97 -0.60 11.67
N GLN A 140 -16.22 0.70 11.55
CA GLN A 140 -17.53 1.27 11.83
C GLN A 140 -18.62 0.79 10.86
N ILE A 141 -18.30 0.69 9.57
CA ILE A 141 -19.24 0.27 8.51
C ILE A 141 -19.34 -1.25 8.44
N PHE A 142 -18.21 -1.95 8.43
CA PHE A 142 -18.14 -3.41 8.45
C PHE A 142 -17.88 -3.92 9.87
N LYS A 143 -18.93 -3.92 10.70
CA LYS A 143 -18.83 -4.14 12.16
C LYS A 143 -18.14 -5.43 12.58
N ASN A 144 -18.24 -6.48 11.76
CA ASN A 144 -17.62 -7.78 12.06
C ASN A 144 -16.13 -7.85 11.68
N VAL A 145 -15.56 -6.76 11.15
CA VAL A 145 -14.15 -6.64 10.78
C VAL A 145 -13.27 -6.15 11.93
N GLU A 146 -13.84 -5.80 13.11
CA GLU A 146 -13.12 -5.15 14.23
C GLU A 146 -11.74 -5.73 14.52
N HIS A 147 -11.61 -7.06 14.61
CA HIS A 147 -10.34 -7.76 14.89
C HIS A 147 -9.70 -8.38 13.64
N ASN A 148 -10.28 -8.16 12.45
CA ASN A 148 -9.88 -8.84 11.21
C ASN A 148 -9.57 -7.86 10.09
N PHE A 149 -9.18 -6.64 10.42
CA PHE A 149 -8.55 -5.74 9.46
C PHE A 149 -7.07 -6.06 9.37
N GLY A 150 -6.56 -6.18 8.13
CA GLY A 150 -5.14 -6.40 7.85
C GLY A 150 -4.55 -5.31 7.00
N TYR A 151 -3.31 -4.95 7.28
CA TYR A 151 -2.53 -4.00 6.48
C TYR A 151 -1.16 -4.60 6.20
N GLY A 152 -0.72 -4.54 4.94
CA GLY A 152 0.54 -5.16 4.55
C GLY A 152 1.35 -4.33 3.58
N TYR A 153 2.67 -4.50 3.67
CA TYR A 153 3.66 -3.99 2.73
C TYR A 153 4.25 -5.14 1.92
N GLY A 154 4.54 -4.86 0.68
CA GLY A 154 5.23 -5.76 -0.22
C GLY A 154 5.29 -5.20 -1.64
N LEU A 155 6.04 -5.86 -2.49
CA LEU A 155 6.29 -5.47 -3.86
C LEU A 155 6.25 -6.68 -4.78
N THR A 156 6.14 -6.43 -6.08
CA THR A 156 6.07 -7.50 -7.08
C THR A 156 7.32 -8.37 -7.06
N GLU A 157 8.49 -7.76 -6.86
CA GLU A 157 9.81 -8.40 -6.81
C GLU A 157 9.97 -9.34 -5.60
N SER A 158 9.22 -9.12 -4.51
CA SER A 158 9.21 -9.99 -3.32
C SER A 158 8.13 -11.07 -3.36
N GLY A 159 7.27 -11.05 -4.38
CA GLY A 159 6.21 -12.02 -4.58
C GLY A 159 4.87 -11.69 -3.94
N ALA A 160 4.65 -10.53 -3.43
CA ALA A 160 3.47 -9.85 -2.92
C ALA A 160 3.68 -9.28 -1.53
N ILE A 161 3.11 -9.91 -0.48
CA ILE A 161 3.17 -9.42 0.90
C ILE A 161 4.47 -9.88 1.55
N THR A 162 5.20 -8.93 2.13
CA THR A 162 6.47 -9.13 2.84
C THR A 162 6.28 -9.01 4.33
N VAL A 163 5.61 -7.94 4.74
CA VAL A 163 5.34 -7.58 6.13
C VAL A 163 3.84 -7.39 6.29
N VAL A 164 3.27 -7.84 7.40
CA VAL A 164 1.83 -7.71 7.64
C VAL A 164 1.56 -7.33 9.09
N ASN A 165 0.62 -6.43 9.27
CA ASN A 165 0.00 -6.09 10.55
C ASN A 165 -1.47 -6.51 10.54
N TRP A 166 -1.94 -7.07 11.65
CA TRP A 166 -3.25 -7.67 11.70
C TRP A 166 -3.86 -7.61 13.10
N GLY A 167 -5.17 -7.39 13.16
CA GLY A 167 -5.93 -7.52 14.39
C GLY A 167 -5.50 -6.52 15.46
N ASP A 168 -5.19 -7.02 16.66
CA ASP A 168 -4.86 -6.17 17.82
C ASP A 168 -3.51 -5.47 17.68
N ASP A 169 -2.54 -6.07 16.99
CA ASP A 169 -1.26 -5.41 16.70
C ASP A 169 -1.49 -4.17 15.83
N LEU A 170 -2.42 -4.24 14.86
CA LEU A 170 -2.77 -3.09 14.03
C LEU A 170 -3.52 -2.00 14.82
N ASN A 171 -4.33 -2.37 15.81
CA ASN A 171 -5.00 -1.40 16.68
C ASN A 171 -4.01 -0.61 17.51
N ASN A 172 -2.93 -1.26 17.97
CA ASN A 172 -1.90 -0.63 18.79
C ASN A 172 -0.88 0.16 17.95
N PHE A 173 -0.60 -0.29 16.72
CA PHE A 173 0.41 0.28 15.82
C PHE A 173 -0.15 0.48 14.40
N PRO A 174 -1.15 1.35 14.20
CA PRO A 174 -1.88 1.46 12.94
C PRO A 174 -1.04 1.99 11.76
N ARG A 175 0.09 2.65 12.05
CA ARG A 175 1.01 3.15 11.01
C ARG A 175 2.01 2.12 10.53
N SER A 176 2.18 1.02 11.28
CA SER A 176 3.11 -0.03 10.91
C SER A 176 2.45 -1.04 9.97
N PRO A 177 3.06 -1.43 8.85
CA PRO A 177 2.64 -2.61 8.10
C PRO A 177 2.97 -3.92 8.85
N GLY A 178 3.62 -3.89 10.02
CA GLY A 178 3.73 -5.00 10.96
C GLY A 178 5.06 -5.74 10.95
N LYS A 179 4.96 -7.08 11.02
CA LYS A 179 6.09 -8.01 11.14
C LYS A 179 6.29 -8.81 9.86
N PRO A 180 7.51 -9.29 9.59
CA PRO A 180 7.76 -10.18 8.46
C PRO A 180 6.84 -11.41 8.50
N MET A 181 6.34 -11.79 7.34
CA MET A 181 5.62 -13.05 7.18
C MET A 181 6.56 -14.24 7.49
N PRO A 182 6.03 -15.39 7.95
CA PRO A 182 6.82 -16.59 8.06
C PRO A 182 7.58 -16.87 6.76
N THR A 183 8.85 -17.28 6.84
CA THR A 183 9.75 -17.51 5.69
C THR A 183 10.34 -16.26 5.03
N ILE A 184 10.07 -15.07 5.56
CA ILE A 184 10.63 -13.82 5.05
C ILE A 184 11.60 -13.25 6.08
N GLU A 185 12.80 -12.96 5.63
CA GLU A 185 13.81 -12.23 6.38
C GLU A 185 13.83 -10.78 5.90
N VAL A 186 13.82 -9.85 6.82
CA VAL A 186 13.92 -8.42 6.54
C VAL A 186 15.11 -7.85 7.28
N LYS A 187 15.91 -7.05 6.57
CA LYS A 187 17.04 -6.30 7.12
C LYS A 187 16.90 -4.83 6.76
N LEU A 188 17.47 -3.98 7.61
CA LEU A 188 17.69 -2.58 7.32
C LEU A 188 19.17 -2.37 7.03
N ILE A 189 19.49 -1.69 5.93
CA ILE A 189 20.87 -1.47 5.48
C ILE A 189 21.09 0.03 5.33
N ASP A 190 22.21 0.52 5.90
CA ASP A 190 22.63 1.92 5.76
C ASP A 190 23.22 2.21 4.36
N ASP A 191 23.52 3.47 4.08
CA ASP A 191 24.09 3.89 2.79
C ASP A 191 25.51 3.36 2.55
N ASP A 192 26.22 2.91 3.59
CA ASP A 192 27.54 2.27 3.52
C ASP A 192 27.45 0.75 3.31
N GLY A 193 26.24 0.18 3.34
CA GLY A 193 25.96 -1.24 3.15
C GLY A 193 26.05 -2.08 4.42
N ASN A 194 26.08 -1.47 5.61
CA ASN A 194 26.08 -2.16 6.89
C ASN A 194 24.64 -2.45 7.37
N GLU A 195 24.45 -3.57 8.05
CA GLU A 195 23.17 -3.92 8.66
C GLU A 195 22.91 -3.07 9.92
N ILE A 196 21.72 -2.47 9.99
CA ILE A 196 21.25 -1.66 11.12
C ILE A 196 20.51 -2.58 12.10
N PHE A 197 20.93 -2.59 13.36
CA PHE A 197 20.32 -3.37 14.43
C PHE A 197 19.57 -2.50 15.45
N ASP A 198 19.85 -1.20 15.48
CA ASP A 198 19.24 -0.26 16.41
C ASP A 198 17.81 0.08 15.96
N ASP A 199 16.92 0.22 16.95
CA ASP A 199 15.55 0.65 16.69
C ASP A 199 15.49 2.15 16.36
N GLU A 200 14.50 2.54 15.56
CA GLU A 200 14.24 3.93 15.13
C GLU A 200 15.38 4.55 14.28
N VAL A 201 16.28 3.71 13.74
CA VAL A 201 17.29 4.12 12.78
C VAL A 201 16.83 3.71 11.38
N GLU A 202 16.81 4.69 10.47
CA GLU A 202 16.36 4.47 9.10
C GLU A 202 17.43 3.81 8.22
N GLY A 203 16.97 2.91 7.35
CA GLY A 203 17.78 2.28 6.33
C GLY A 203 16.94 1.71 5.19
N GLU A 204 17.62 1.28 4.13
CA GLU A 204 16.96 0.58 3.04
C GLU A 204 16.44 -0.78 3.52
N ILE A 205 15.18 -1.05 3.23
CA ILE A 205 14.55 -2.33 3.53
C ILE A 205 15.03 -3.37 2.52
N CYS A 206 15.73 -4.38 3.00
CA CYS A 206 16.19 -5.50 2.19
C CYS A 206 15.48 -6.79 2.59
N VAL A 207 15.02 -7.56 1.61
CA VAL A 207 14.16 -8.73 1.83
C VAL A 207 14.77 -9.98 1.23
N ARG A 208 14.79 -11.07 2.00
CA ARG A 208 15.13 -12.40 1.52
C ARG A 208 14.00 -13.38 1.78
N SER A 209 13.63 -14.13 0.75
CA SER A 209 12.60 -15.15 0.83
C SER A 209 12.67 -16.07 -0.39
N PRO A 210 12.18 -17.31 -0.30
CA PRO A 210 11.98 -18.14 -1.50
C PRO A 210 11.02 -17.53 -2.53
N SER A 211 10.17 -16.55 -2.13
CA SER A 211 9.26 -15.83 -3.02
C SER A 211 9.91 -14.68 -3.78
N VAL A 212 11.10 -14.23 -3.37
CA VAL A 212 11.83 -13.17 -4.08
C VAL A 212 12.13 -13.62 -5.52
N MET A 213 11.91 -12.73 -6.47
CA MET A 213 12.14 -12.97 -7.90
C MET A 213 13.52 -13.56 -8.19
N LEU A 214 13.68 -14.31 -9.27
CA LEU A 214 14.99 -14.73 -9.75
C LEU A 214 15.80 -13.57 -10.34
N GLY A 215 15.15 -12.53 -10.79
CA GLY A 215 15.71 -11.35 -11.43
C GLY A 215 14.78 -10.79 -12.48
N TYR A 216 15.20 -9.68 -13.11
CA TYR A 216 14.47 -9.08 -14.23
C TYR A 216 14.77 -9.82 -15.54
N TYR A 217 13.73 -10.09 -16.32
CA TYR A 217 13.86 -10.82 -17.58
C TYR A 217 14.71 -10.06 -18.60
N LYS A 218 15.77 -10.71 -19.08
CA LYS A 218 16.77 -10.13 -20.01
C LYS A 218 17.45 -8.84 -19.52
N ASN A 219 17.41 -8.55 -18.23
CA ASN A 219 18.08 -7.39 -17.63
C ASN A 219 18.98 -7.83 -16.47
N GLN A 220 20.16 -8.35 -16.80
CA GLN A 220 21.12 -8.83 -15.79
C GLN A 220 21.73 -7.68 -14.97
N ILE A 221 21.83 -6.48 -15.56
CA ILE A 221 22.42 -5.32 -14.87
C ILE A 221 21.54 -4.94 -13.68
N GLU A 222 20.26 -4.70 -13.92
CA GLU A 222 19.32 -4.34 -12.85
C GLU A 222 19.08 -5.51 -11.88
N SER A 223 19.10 -6.75 -12.37
CA SER A 223 19.00 -7.91 -11.48
C SER A 223 20.15 -7.98 -10.48
N LYS A 224 21.38 -7.67 -10.90
CA LYS A 224 22.56 -7.64 -10.03
C LYS A 224 22.58 -6.45 -9.08
N LYS A 225 21.97 -5.33 -9.45
CA LYS A 225 21.81 -4.17 -8.57
C LYS A 225 20.80 -4.44 -7.46
N SER A 226 19.68 -5.06 -7.85
CA SER A 226 18.57 -5.30 -6.92
C SER A 226 18.77 -6.54 -6.02
N LEU A 227 19.53 -7.53 -6.47
CA LEU A 227 19.75 -8.79 -5.74
C LEU A 227 21.22 -8.97 -5.42
N ASN A 228 21.55 -8.98 -4.14
CA ASN A 228 22.92 -9.25 -3.70
C ASN A 228 23.26 -10.75 -3.77
N LYS A 229 24.53 -11.12 -3.49
CA LYS A 229 25.03 -12.51 -3.53
C LYS A 229 24.29 -13.45 -2.54
N ASP A 230 23.79 -12.91 -1.43
CA ASP A 230 23.08 -13.65 -0.40
C ASP A 230 21.56 -13.69 -0.64
N ARG A 231 21.13 -13.25 -1.83
CA ARG A 231 19.74 -13.22 -2.30
C ARG A 231 18.83 -12.25 -1.53
N PHE A 232 19.39 -11.25 -0.85
CA PHE A 232 18.59 -10.14 -0.39
C PHE A 232 18.24 -9.21 -1.55
N LEU A 233 16.98 -8.88 -1.66
CA LEU A 233 16.41 -7.91 -2.57
C LEU A 233 16.47 -6.54 -1.93
N SER A 234 17.20 -5.59 -2.52
CA SER A 234 17.12 -4.17 -2.25
C SER A 234 15.79 -3.65 -2.79
N THR A 235 14.89 -3.24 -1.91
CA THR A 235 13.53 -2.87 -2.30
C THR A 235 13.43 -1.46 -2.88
N GLY A 236 14.41 -0.61 -2.58
CA GLY A 236 14.37 0.81 -2.83
C GLY A 236 13.41 1.57 -1.90
N ASP A 237 12.79 0.89 -0.95
CA ASP A 237 11.96 1.51 0.08
C ASP A 237 12.80 1.65 1.37
N TYR A 238 12.69 2.79 2.04
CA TYR A 238 13.35 3.10 3.30
C TYR A 238 12.36 3.00 4.46
N GLY A 239 12.89 2.64 5.62
CA GLY A 239 12.10 2.52 6.82
C GLY A 239 12.95 2.24 8.04
N TYR A 240 12.30 2.04 9.16
CA TYR A 240 12.94 1.71 10.43
C TYR A 240 12.21 0.58 11.14
N ARG A 241 12.84 0.02 12.15
CA ARG A 241 12.24 -0.97 13.05
C ARG A 241 12.02 -0.33 14.43
N LYS A 242 10.92 -0.72 15.08
CA LYS A 242 10.62 -0.40 16.48
C LYS A 242 9.76 -1.51 17.07
N ASP A 243 10.15 -2.05 18.22
CA ASP A 243 9.41 -3.11 18.91
C ASP A 243 9.11 -4.33 18.00
N ASP A 244 10.07 -4.76 17.18
CA ASP A 244 9.93 -5.81 16.15
C ASP A 244 8.94 -5.49 15.01
N LEU A 245 8.41 -4.31 14.96
CA LEU A 245 7.55 -3.82 13.89
C LEU A 245 8.35 -2.97 12.90
N TYR A 246 8.06 -3.12 11.62
CA TYR A 246 8.65 -2.29 10.58
C TYR A 246 7.75 -1.09 10.27
N PHE A 247 8.35 0.02 9.90
CA PHE A 247 7.68 1.24 9.48
C PHE A 247 8.28 1.69 8.16
N ILE A 248 7.44 2.00 7.18
CA ILE A 248 7.88 2.44 5.86
C ILE A 248 7.87 3.97 5.86
N SER A 249 9.02 4.56 5.59
CA SER A 249 9.18 6.02 5.57
C SER A 249 9.01 6.60 4.18
N SER A 250 9.63 5.99 3.15
CA SER A 250 9.62 6.53 1.78
C SER A 250 10.19 5.53 0.77
N ARG A 251 10.06 5.85 -0.51
CA ARG A 251 10.91 5.29 -1.57
C ARG A 251 12.14 6.15 -1.79
N ARG A 252 13.27 5.51 -2.12
CA ARG A 252 14.51 6.23 -2.47
C ARG A 252 14.30 7.22 -3.62
N THR A 253 13.49 6.86 -4.60
CA THR A 253 13.13 7.72 -5.74
C THR A 253 12.26 8.90 -5.39
N ASP A 254 11.56 8.84 -4.27
CA ASP A 254 10.64 9.88 -3.80
C ASP A 254 11.24 10.72 -2.66
N LEU A 255 12.40 10.29 -2.13
CA LEU A 255 13.13 11.01 -1.09
C LEU A 255 13.52 12.40 -1.59
N ILE A 256 13.17 13.42 -0.84
CA ILE A 256 13.51 14.82 -1.16
C ILE A 256 14.77 15.19 -0.39
N LEU A 257 15.80 15.58 -1.12
CA LEU A 257 17.09 16.00 -0.55
C LEU A 257 17.12 17.52 -0.38
N ARG A 258 16.56 18.02 0.74
CA ARG A 258 16.48 19.43 1.04
C ARG A 258 17.72 19.90 1.83
N GLY A 259 18.70 20.39 1.15
CA GLY A 259 20.00 20.73 1.76
C GLY A 259 20.71 19.46 2.25
N ALA A 260 21.04 19.41 3.55
CA ALA A 260 21.62 18.22 4.18
C ALA A 260 20.58 17.31 4.84
N GLU A 261 19.28 17.59 4.66
CA GLU A 261 18.20 16.91 5.34
C GLU A 261 17.42 16.00 4.39
N ASN A 262 17.14 14.79 4.85
CA ASN A 262 16.27 13.85 4.16
C ASN A 262 14.80 14.12 4.53
N VAL A 263 13.97 14.47 3.55
CA VAL A 263 12.54 14.66 3.74
C VAL A 263 11.79 13.52 3.07
N TYR A 264 11.01 12.81 3.87
CA TYR A 264 10.21 11.67 3.43
C TYR A 264 8.79 12.13 3.08
N PRO A 265 8.40 12.17 1.80
CA PRO A 265 7.09 12.66 1.37
C PRO A 265 5.91 12.00 2.07
N GLN A 266 6.01 10.71 2.33
CA GLN A 266 4.94 9.93 2.93
C GLN A 266 4.55 10.42 4.35
N GLU A 267 5.52 10.88 5.14
CA GLU A 267 5.26 11.42 6.48
C GLU A 267 4.37 12.66 6.42
N ILE A 268 4.59 13.50 5.41
CA ILE A 268 3.80 14.72 5.18
C ILE A 268 2.42 14.36 4.60
N GLU A 269 2.38 13.44 3.63
CA GLU A 269 1.15 12.98 2.98
C GLU A 269 0.18 12.36 4.00
N ILE A 270 0.68 11.53 4.93
CA ILE A 270 -0.15 10.94 5.99
C ILE A 270 -0.84 12.02 6.84
N LEU A 271 -0.13 13.08 7.20
CA LEU A 271 -0.69 14.18 7.97
C LEU A 271 -1.71 14.98 7.15
N LEU A 272 -1.40 15.28 5.90
CA LEU A 272 -2.32 15.99 5.01
C LEU A 272 -3.61 15.18 4.78
N ASP A 273 -3.50 13.87 4.56
CA ASP A 273 -4.65 12.98 4.35
C ASP A 273 -5.52 12.80 5.61
N GLN A 274 -4.99 13.13 6.80
CA GLN A 274 -5.73 13.15 8.07
C GLN A 274 -6.46 14.48 8.32
N TYR A 275 -6.10 15.54 7.59
CA TYR A 275 -6.72 16.85 7.75
C TYR A 275 -8.11 16.87 7.11
N ASP A 276 -9.13 17.25 7.92
CA ASP A 276 -10.52 17.28 7.46
C ASP A 276 -10.72 18.20 6.25
N GLY A 277 -11.24 17.64 5.17
CA GLY A 277 -11.46 18.33 3.90
C GLY A 277 -10.29 18.27 2.91
N VAL A 278 -9.19 17.54 3.20
CA VAL A 278 -8.21 17.11 2.21
C VAL A 278 -8.66 15.77 1.62
N ALA A 279 -8.99 15.77 0.33
CA ALA A 279 -9.45 14.57 -0.37
C ALA A 279 -8.28 13.67 -0.80
N GLU A 280 -7.22 14.28 -1.33
CA GLU A 280 -5.99 13.60 -1.78
C GLU A 280 -4.79 14.53 -1.59
N SER A 281 -3.63 13.96 -1.30
CA SER A 281 -2.36 14.67 -1.26
C SER A 281 -1.25 13.93 -1.98
N ALA A 282 -0.25 14.68 -2.46
CA ALA A 282 1.04 14.17 -2.91
C ALA A 282 2.12 15.19 -2.62
N VAL A 283 3.26 14.71 -2.14
CA VAL A 283 4.42 15.55 -1.85
C VAL A 283 5.58 15.14 -2.75
N ILE A 284 6.22 16.12 -3.37
CA ILE A 284 7.32 15.93 -4.32
C ILE A 284 8.46 16.90 -4.04
N GLY A 285 9.67 16.50 -4.41
CA GLY A 285 10.82 17.39 -4.52
C GLY A 285 10.77 18.17 -5.83
N VAL A 286 11.09 19.45 -5.76
CA VAL A 286 11.30 20.28 -6.95
C VAL A 286 12.67 20.93 -6.85
N PRO A 287 13.38 21.13 -7.98
CA PRO A 287 14.71 21.72 -7.97
C PRO A 287 14.75 23.09 -7.26
N HIS A 288 15.78 23.31 -6.44
CA HIS A 288 16.04 24.57 -5.75
C HIS A 288 17.53 24.90 -5.80
N ASP A 289 17.88 26.16 -6.12
CA ASP A 289 19.25 26.58 -6.41
C ASP A 289 20.21 26.37 -5.22
N ASP A 290 19.76 26.64 -3.98
CA ASP A 290 20.60 26.57 -2.78
C ASP A 290 20.45 25.25 -2.02
N LEU A 291 19.26 24.65 -2.05
CA LEU A 291 18.93 23.47 -1.24
C LEU A 291 19.00 22.15 -2.01
N GLY A 292 19.29 22.19 -3.32
CA GLY A 292 19.16 21.04 -4.21
C GLY A 292 17.72 20.76 -4.56
N GLU A 293 16.88 20.47 -3.55
CA GLU A 293 15.43 20.31 -3.71
C GLU A 293 14.65 21.10 -2.66
N GLU A 294 13.42 21.48 -3.01
CA GLU A 294 12.44 22.08 -2.10
C GLU A 294 11.18 21.22 -2.04
N VAL A 295 10.53 21.24 -0.89
CA VAL A 295 9.32 20.43 -0.65
C VAL A 295 8.11 21.13 -1.23
N LYS A 296 7.40 20.44 -2.13
CA LYS A 296 6.14 20.89 -2.72
C LYS A 296 5.00 19.93 -2.36
N ALA A 297 3.93 20.46 -1.75
CA ALA A 297 2.69 19.72 -1.54
C ALA A 297 1.67 20.04 -2.64
N ILE A 298 1.04 18.99 -3.16
CA ILE A 298 -0.04 19.06 -4.15
C ILE A 298 -1.26 18.45 -3.48
N VAL A 299 -2.36 19.21 -3.36
CA VAL A 299 -3.56 18.79 -2.66
C VAL A 299 -4.82 18.90 -3.53
N VAL A 300 -5.71 17.94 -3.34
CA VAL A 300 -7.10 18.01 -3.81
C VAL A 300 -7.97 18.26 -2.58
N LEU A 301 -8.69 19.38 -2.56
CA LEU A 301 -9.53 19.78 -1.45
C LEU A 301 -11.01 19.49 -1.74
N GLU A 302 -11.74 18.96 -0.78
CA GLU A 302 -13.18 18.68 -0.89
C GLU A 302 -14.00 19.97 -1.04
N ASN A 303 -13.49 21.06 -0.48
CA ASN A 303 -14.10 22.38 -0.55
C ASN A 303 -13.06 23.48 -0.65
N ASN A 304 -13.52 24.70 -1.00
CA ASN A 304 -12.64 25.86 -1.18
C ASN A 304 -12.39 26.67 0.11
N LYS A 305 -12.80 26.18 1.27
CA LYS A 305 -12.68 26.92 2.53
C LYS A 305 -11.30 26.76 3.17
N ILE A 306 -10.63 25.64 2.91
CA ILE A 306 -9.30 25.35 3.45
C ILE A 306 -8.26 26.15 2.69
N THR A 307 -7.39 26.83 3.42
CA THR A 307 -6.26 27.61 2.90
C THR A 307 -4.94 26.84 3.05
N PHE A 308 -3.95 27.21 2.26
CA PHE A 308 -2.61 26.65 2.42
C PHE A 308 -1.97 27.05 3.75
N ASP A 309 -2.27 28.24 4.26
CA ASP A 309 -1.76 28.73 5.56
C ASP A 309 -2.26 27.84 6.70
N GLU A 310 -3.52 27.39 6.67
CA GLU A 310 -4.06 26.46 7.67
C GLU A 310 -3.38 25.10 7.61
N LEU A 311 -3.15 24.55 6.42
CA LEU A 311 -2.43 23.28 6.23
C LEU A 311 -0.96 23.40 6.66
N GLU A 312 -0.31 24.52 6.33
CA GLU A 312 1.07 24.79 6.73
C GLU A 312 1.21 24.89 8.25
N LEU A 313 0.28 25.60 8.90
CA LEU A 313 0.25 25.71 10.37
C LEU A 313 0.06 24.33 11.02
N TYR A 314 -0.88 23.54 10.52
CA TYR A 314 -1.10 22.18 11.00
C TYR A 314 0.15 21.30 10.87
N LEU A 315 0.85 21.39 9.74
CA LEU A 315 2.09 20.63 9.53
C LEU A 315 3.22 21.14 10.43
N LYS A 316 3.34 22.44 10.68
CA LYS A 316 4.34 23.02 11.61
C LYS A 316 4.18 22.52 13.04
N ASP A 317 2.96 22.24 13.47
CA ASP A 317 2.67 21.71 14.79
C ASP A 317 3.04 20.22 14.93
N ASN A 318 3.22 19.50 13.81
CA ASN A 318 3.41 18.04 13.77
C ASN A 318 4.74 17.60 13.16
N LEU A 319 5.49 18.48 12.51
CA LEU A 319 6.72 18.14 11.79
C LEU A 319 7.88 19.09 12.13
N ALA A 320 9.10 18.60 11.92
CA ALA A 320 10.27 19.46 11.93
C ALA A 320 10.18 20.50 10.80
N TYR A 321 10.66 21.71 11.06
CA TYR A 321 10.51 22.87 10.17
C TYR A 321 10.97 22.62 8.72
N PHE A 322 12.02 21.83 8.53
CA PHE A 322 12.58 21.53 7.21
C PHE A 322 11.72 20.57 6.39
N LYS A 323 10.79 19.85 7.02
CA LYS A 323 9.83 18.95 6.36
C LYS A 323 8.56 19.65 5.88
N VAL A 324 8.27 20.85 6.42
CA VAL A 324 7.06 21.59 6.06
C VAL A 324 7.19 22.09 4.61
N PRO A 325 6.20 21.81 3.75
CA PRO A 325 6.21 22.30 2.37
C PRO A 325 6.22 23.83 2.32
N SER A 326 7.14 24.39 1.52
CA SER A 326 7.17 25.83 1.21
C SER A 326 6.41 26.15 -0.07
N LEU A 327 6.17 25.14 -0.91
CA LEU A 327 5.46 25.27 -2.16
C LEU A 327 4.16 24.46 -2.12
N TRP A 328 3.08 25.07 -2.58
CA TRP A 328 1.75 24.50 -2.55
C TRP A 328 1.08 24.58 -3.91
N GLU A 329 0.38 23.52 -4.28
CA GLU A 329 -0.45 23.48 -5.50
C GLU A 329 -1.80 22.83 -5.20
N LYS A 330 -2.88 23.48 -5.64
CA LYS A 330 -4.22 22.92 -5.58
C LYS A 330 -4.61 22.33 -6.92
N LYS A 331 -5.02 21.07 -6.93
CA LYS A 331 -5.66 20.42 -8.08
C LYS A 331 -7.19 20.42 -7.92
N LEU A 332 -7.89 20.58 -9.04
CA LEU A 332 -9.36 20.52 -9.10
C LEU A 332 -9.87 19.11 -9.43
N LYS A 333 -9.01 18.28 -9.98
CA LYS A 333 -9.29 16.87 -10.33
C LYS A 333 -8.43 15.95 -9.46
N SER A 334 -8.86 14.71 -9.33
CA SER A 334 -8.05 13.65 -8.67
C SER A 334 -6.64 13.57 -9.22
N LEU A 335 -5.69 13.20 -8.35
CA LEU A 335 -4.30 13.02 -8.73
C LEU A 335 -4.13 11.88 -9.74
N PRO A 336 -3.15 11.99 -10.67
CA PRO A 336 -2.91 10.97 -11.68
C PRO A 336 -2.51 9.65 -11.02
N ARG A 337 -3.15 8.55 -11.44
CA ARG A 337 -2.94 7.22 -10.87
C ARG A 337 -2.68 6.20 -11.95
N ASN A 338 -1.87 5.20 -11.63
CA ASN A 338 -1.71 4.03 -12.49
C ASN A 338 -2.90 3.07 -12.35
N ALA A 339 -2.92 2.02 -13.16
CA ALA A 339 -3.99 1.02 -13.17
C ALA A 339 -4.16 0.27 -11.83
N SER A 340 -3.15 0.27 -10.94
CA SER A 340 -3.23 -0.28 -9.59
C SER A 340 -3.71 0.73 -8.54
N GLY A 341 -4.03 1.97 -8.93
CA GLY A 341 -4.52 3.02 -8.04
C GLY A 341 -3.45 3.84 -7.33
N LYS A 342 -2.16 3.63 -7.61
CA LYS A 342 -1.05 4.41 -7.00
C LYS A 342 -0.90 5.76 -7.71
N VAL A 343 -0.65 6.82 -6.93
CA VAL A 343 -0.32 8.15 -7.46
C VAL A 343 0.97 8.10 -8.26
N MET A 344 0.95 8.66 -9.47
CA MET A 344 2.11 8.75 -10.36
C MET A 344 2.85 10.07 -10.12
N LYS A 345 3.72 10.12 -9.09
CA LYS A 345 4.46 11.34 -8.72
C LYS A 345 5.34 11.89 -9.87
N HIS A 346 5.93 11.01 -10.69
CA HIS A 346 6.71 11.43 -11.86
C HIS A 346 5.91 12.27 -12.87
N VAL A 347 4.60 12.04 -12.97
CA VAL A 347 3.71 12.86 -13.82
C VAL A 347 3.46 14.24 -13.20
N LEU A 348 3.48 14.32 -11.86
CA LEU A 348 3.34 15.58 -11.14
C LEU A 348 4.60 16.44 -11.21
N ILE A 349 5.78 15.81 -11.25
CA ILE A 349 7.07 16.48 -11.38
C ILE A 349 7.26 17.02 -12.81
N ASP A 350 6.91 16.23 -13.81
CA ASP A 350 7.09 16.58 -15.23
C ASP A 350 5.74 16.60 -15.95
N GLN A 351 5.10 17.77 -15.95
CA GLN A 351 3.81 17.95 -16.63
C GLN A 351 3.88 17.70 -18.14
N SER A 352 5.06 17.68 -18.76
CA SER A 352 5.23 17.36 -20.18
C SER A 352 5.05 15.86 -20.48
N LYS A 353 5.10 15.00 -19.46
CA LYS A 353 4.83 13.54 -19.56
C LYS A 353 3.35 13.18 -19.43
N ASN A 354 2.48 14.17 -19.35
CA ASN A 354 1.02 13.99 -19.19
C ASN A 354 0.30 13.42 -20.43
N ASN A 355 1.02 13.09 -21.49
CA ASN A 355 0.44 12.57 -22.75
C ASN A 355 -0.08 11.13 -22.66
N PHE A 356 -0.05 10.48 -21.47
CA PHE A 356 -0.57 9.13 -21.23
C PHE A 356 -1.76 9.08 -20.26
N VAL A 357 -2.27 10.21 -19.81
CA VAL A 357 -3.55 10.26 -19.10
C VAL A 357 -4.60 10.55 -20.17
N GLU A 358 -5.12 9.48 -20.78
CA GLU A 358 -6.30 9.60 -21.63
C GLU A 358 -7.44 10.15 -20.79
N ASP A 359 -7.98 11.29 -21.24
CA ASP A 359 -9.27 11.79 -20.82
C ASP A 359 -10.34 10.76 -21.27
N GLU A 360 -10.74 9.87 -20.37
CA GLU A 360 -11.96 9.08 -20.49
C GLU A 360 -12.80 9.12 -19.20
#